data_9354b3211a175b8c22a09df0a67d23b1
#
_entry.id   9354b3211a175b8c22a09df0a67d23b1
#
_cell.length_a   1.000
_cell.length_b   1.000
_cell.length_c   1.000
_cell.angle_alpha   90.00
_cell.angle_beta   90.00
_cell.angle_gamma   90.00
#
_symmetry.space_group_name_H-M   'P 1'
#
loop_
_entity.id
_entity.type
_entity.pdbx_description
1 polymer ?
#
loop_
_entity_poly.entity_id
_entity_poly.type
_entity_poly.pdbx_seq_one_letter_code
_entity_poly.pdbx_strand_id
1 'polypeptide(L)'
;MGKVRILYIEDNSDSMTLVKRVLEIEGYEVISAETGREGLAKAFDNQPDIIFTDINLPDIDGYEITDTLKKDKMTAHIPIIAMTANVMKKDREHVFQAGCDGFISKPIDIDELPTQVENFLRGKPHDTNHNSRKLS
;
A
#
# COMPACT_ATOMS: atom_id res chain seq x y z
N MET A 1 -22.69 -6.32 -5.10
CA MET A 1 -21.42 -5.62 -4.98
C MET A 1 -20.50 -6.32 -4.03
N GLY A 2 -19.31 -6.56 -4.45
CA GLY A 2 -18.33 -7.21 -3.60
C GLY A 2 -17.65 -6.23 -2.66
N LYS A 3 -16.93 -6.79 -1.71
CA LYS A 3 -16.10 -5.98 -0.83
C LYS A 3 -14.94 -5.38 -1.62
N VAL A 4 -14.43 -4.24 -1.14
CA VAL A 4 -13.17 -3.71 -1.64
C VAL A 4 -12.07 -4.68 -1.27
N ARG A 5 -11.20 -5.00 -2.21
CA ARG A 5 -10.15 -5.99 -2.06
C ARG A 5 -8.81 -5.28 -1.96
N ILE A 6 -8.09 -5.59 -0.90
CA ILE A 6 -6.79 -4.98 -0.62
C ILE A 6 -5.72 -6.05 -0.65
N LEU A 7 -4.69 -5.86 -1.47
CA LEU A 7 -3.51 -6.73 -1.43
C LEU A 7 -2.49 -6.06 -0.51
N TYR A 8 -2.08 -6.77 0.52
CA TYR A 8 -1.09 -6.26 1.47
C TYR A 8 0.15 -7.14 1.42
N ILE A 9 1.28 -6.56 1.07
CA ILE A 9 2.55 -7.27 0.91
C ILE A 9 3.47 -6.88 2.06
N GLU A 10 3.72 -7.81 2.95
CA GLU A 10 4.47 -7.55 4.18
C GLU A 10 5.06 -8.86 4.69
N ASP A 11 6.37 -8.88 4.96
CA ASP A 11 7.02 -10.10 5.46
C ASP A 11 7.00 -10.22 6.98
N ASN A 12 6.71 -9.14 7.71
CA ASN A 12 6.63 -9.20 9.16
C ASN A 12 5.27 -9.72 9.58
N SER A 13 5.26 -10.87 10.28
CA SER A 13 4.01 -11.54 10.61
C SER A 13 3.14 -10.74 11.59
N ASP A 14 3.76 -10.02 12.52
CA ASP A 14 3.00 -9.22 13.48
C ASP A 14 2.30 -8.06 12.80
N SER A 15 3.01 -7.37 11.91
CA SER A 15 2.43 -6.28 11.12
C SER A 15 1.32 -6.80 10.23
N MET A 16 1.54 -7.95 9.58
CA MET A 16 0.53 -8.56 8.72
C MET A 16 -0.74 -8.85 9.51
N THR A 17 -0.60 -9.50 10.67
CA THR A 17 -1.75 -9.86 11.48
C THR A 17 -2.52 -8.64 11.93
N LEU A 18 -1.82 -7.63 12.43
CA LEU A 18 -2.46 -6.44 12.97
C LEU A 18 -3.20 -5.65 11.88
N VAL A 19 -2.51 -5.34 10.81
CA VAL A 19 -3.08 -4.52 9.74
C VAL A 19 -4.24 -5.25 9.06
N LYS A 20 -4.06 -6.54 8.80
CA LYS A 20 -5.12 -7.34 8.19
C LYS A 20 -6.39 -7.33 9.05
N ARG A 21 -6.23 -7.50 10.37
CA ARG A 21 -7.38 -7.49 11.27
C ARG A 21 -8.10 -6.15 11.25
N VAL A 22 -7.35 -5.06 11.32
CA VAL A 22 -7.94 -3.72 11.30
C VAL A 22 -8.75 -3.51 10.02
N LEU A 23 -8.17 -3.88 8.89
CA LEU A 23 -8.84 -3.67 7.61
C LEU A 23 -10.05 -4.58 7.44
N GLU A 24 -9.99 -5.81 7.93
CA GLU A 24 -11.14 -6.72 7.85
C GLU A 24 -12.29 -6.23 8.72
N ILE A 25 -11.98 -5.66 9.88
CA ILE A 25 -13.02 -5.09 10.74
C ILE A 25 -13.74 -3.94 10.01
N GLU A 26 -13.02 -3.20 9.17
CA GLU A 26 -13.61 -2.10 8.41
C GLU A 26 -14.43 -2.59 7.20
N GLY A 27 -14.46 -3.90 6.96
CA GLY A 27 -15.25 -4.46 5.89
C GLY A 27 -14.49 -4.76 4.60
N TYR A 28 -13.17 -4.61 4.61
CA TYR A 28 -12.37 -4.91 3.43
C TYR A 28 -12.01 -6.39 3.39
N GLU A 29 -11.82 -6.90 2.18
CA GLU A 29 -11.25 -8.23 1.99
C GLU A 29 -9.74 -8.06 1.80
N VAL A 30 -8.93 -8.72 2.63
CA VAL A 30 -7.48 -8.58 2.56
C VAL A 30 -6.85 -9.83 1.97
N ILE A 31 -6.09 -9.64 0.90
CA ILE A 31 -5.27 -10.67 0.28
C ILE A 31 -3.86 -10.42 0.78
N SER A 32 -3.26 -11.43 1.41
CA SER A 32 -1.95 -11.25 2.03
C SER A 32 -0.85 -11.90 1.21
N ALA A 33 0.32 -11.28 1.18
CA ALA A 33 1.51 -11.82 0.55
C ALA A 33 2.70 -11.50 1.44
N GLU A 34 3.60 -12.47 1.61
CA GLU A 34 4.74 -12.32 2.50
C GLU A 34 6.02 -11.98 1.76
N THR A 35 6.03 -12.11 0.45
CA THR A 35 7.20 -11.79 -0.37
C THR A 35 6.77 -10.95 -1.54
N GLY A 36 7.76 -10.29 -2.16
CA GLY A 36 7.48 -9.49 -3.35
C GLY A 36 6.98 -10.33 -4.50
N ARG A 37 7.55 -11.53 -4.69
CA ARG A 37 7.13 -12.41 -5.79
C ARG A 37 5.70 -12.88 -5.60
N GLU A 38 5.36 -13.25 -4.37
CA GLU A 38 3.99 -13.64 -4.06
C GLU A 38 3.04 -12.47 -4.30
N GLY A 39 3.46 -11.27 -3.90
CA GLY A 39 2.66 -10.05 -4.10
C GLY A 39 2.40 -9.79 -5.57
N LEU A 40 3.44 -9.90 -6.40
CA LEU A 40 3.27 -9.70 -7.84
C LEU A 40 2.29 -10.71 -8.43
N ALA A 41 2.44 -11.98 -8.10
CA ALA A 41 1.56 -13.03 -8.61
C ALA A 41 0.11 -12.76 -8.21
N LYS A 42 -0.10 -12.39 -6.95
CA LYS A 42 -1.46 -12.13 -6.47
C LYS A 42 -2.07 -10.87 -7.04
N ALA A 43 -1.24 -9.86 -7.34
CA ALA A 43 -1.75 -8.65 -7.99
C ALA A 43 -2.33 -8.99 -9.37
N PHE A 44 -1.61 -9.79 -10.16
CA PHE A 44 -2.09 -10.17 -11.48
C PHE A 44 -3.30 -11.11 -11.40
N ASP A 45 -3.25 -12.08 -10.48
CA ASP A 45 -4.30 -13.10 -10.40
C ASP A 45 -5.60 -12.55 -9.82
N ASN A 46 -5.51 -11.65 -8.85
CA ASN A 46 -6.69 -11.19 -8.11
C ASN A 46 -7.19 -9.82 -8.51
N GLN A 47 -6.38 -9.03 -9.18
CA GLN A 47 -6.75 -7.66 -9.60
C GLN A 47 -7.38 -6.88 -8.43
N PRO A 48 -6.61 -6.66 -7.35
CA PRO A 48 -7.17 -5.96 -6.17
C PRO A 48 -7.51 -4.50 -6.50
N ASP A 49 -8.29 -3.91 -5.63
CA ASP A 49 -8.68 -2.50 -5.79
C ASP A 49 -7.58 -1.54 -5.36
N ILE A 50 -6.72 -1.99 -4.46
CA ILE A 50 -5.60 -1.19 -3.97
C ILE A 50 -4.53 -2.13 -3.43
N ILE A 51 -3.26 -1.69 -3.52
CA ILE A 51 -2.12 -2.48 -3.04
C ILE A 51 -1.35 -1.67 -2.02
N PHE A 52 -1.09 -2.27 -0.86
CA PHE A 52 -0.16 -1.74 0.12
C PHE A 52 1.07 -2.62 0.13
N THR A 53 2.24 -2.05 -0.08
CA THR A 53 3.47 -2.84 -0.10
C THR A 53 4.55 -2.22 0.78
N ASP A 54 5.16 -3.07 1.60
CA ASP A 54 6.37 -2.68 2.31
C ASP A 54 7.46 -2.46 1.27
N ILE A 55 8.31 -1.48 1.51
CA ILE A 55 9.43 -1.22 0.61
C ILE A 55 10.55 -2.24 0.83
N ASN A 56 10.79 -2.61 2.08
CA ASN A 56 11.91 -3.49 2.43
C ASN A 56 11.44 -4.94 2.54
N LEU A 57 11.36 -5.61 1.39
CA LEU A 57 10.98 -7.03 1.34
C LEU A 57 12.22 -7.88 1.09
N PRO A 58 12.17 -9.17 1.46
CA PRO A 58 13.38 -10.00 1.40
C PRO A 58 13.84 -10.38 0.00
N ASP A 59 12.95 -10.38 -0.99
CA ASP A 59 13.28 -10.85 -2.34
C ASP A 59 13.31 -9.74 -3.39
N ILE A 60 12.26 -8.92 -3.44
CA ILE A 60 12.14 -7.82 -4.39
C ILE A 60 11.71 -6.60 -3.60
N ASP A 61 12.36 -5.45 -3.80
CA ASP A 61 11.93 -4.29 -3.04
C ASP A 61 10.62 -3.71 -3.59
N GLY A 62 9.96 -2.89 -2.75
CA GLY A 62 8.65 -2.35 -3.11
C GLY A 62 8.68 -1.40 -4.29
N TYR A 63 9.81 -0.77 -4.56
CA TYR A 63 9.93 0.11 -5.72
C TYR A 63 9.90 -0.69 -7.01
N GLU A 64 10.58 -1.84 -7.02
CA GLU A 64 10.61 -2.71 -8.19
C GLU A 64 9.23 -3.32 -8.43
N ILE A 65 8.53 -3.70 -7.37
CA ILE A 65 7.16 -4.19 -7.47
C ILE A 65 6.28 -3.14 -8.13
N THR A 66 6.37 -1.91 -7.64
CA THR A 66 5.58 -0.80 -8.17
C THR A 66 5.86 -0.57 -9.63
N ASP A 67 7.14 -0.52 -10.00
CA ASP A 67 7.54 -0.31 -11.39
C ASP A 67 6.97 -1.39 -12.29
N THR A 68 7.08 -2.65 -11.87
CA THR A 68 6.58 -3.77 -12.65
C THR A 68 5.07 -3.66 -12.87
N LEU A 69 4.31 -3.36 -11.82
CA LEU A 69 2.85 -3.29 -11.91
C LEU A 69 2.40 -2.08 -12.72
N LYS A 70 3.09 -0.95 -12.59
CA LYS A 70 2.68 0.26 -13.31
C LYS A 70 2.98 0.20 -14.80
N LYS A 71 3.88 -0.67 -15.21
CA LYS A 71 4.20 -0.84 -16.64
C LYS A 71 3.29 -1.84 -17.33
N ASP A 72 2.50 -2.61 -16.59
CA ASP A 72 1.61 -3.62 -17.18
C ASP A 72 0.20 -3.06 -17.27
N LYS A 73 -0.42 -3.22 -18.44
CA LYS A 73 -1.76 -2.68 -18.69
C LYS A 73 -2.81 -3.23 -17.75
N MET A 74 -2.63 -4.45 -17.28
CA MET A 74 -3.61 -5.08 -16.40
C MET A 74 -3.61 -4.51 -15.00
N THR A 75 -2.47 -3.96 -14.56
CA THR A 75 -2.31 -3.53 -13.17
C THR A 75 -1.97 -2.05 -13.03
N ALA A 76 -1.68 -1.36 -14.14
CA ALA A 76 -1.24 0.03 -14.09
C ALA A 76 -2.25 0.96 -13.40
N HIS A 77 -3.53 0.64 -13.45
CA HIS A 77 -4.58 1.47 -12.87
C HIS A 77 -4.76 1.27 -11.37
N ILE A 78 -4.15 0.23 -10.81
CA ILE A 78 -4.35 -0.09 -9.39
C ILE A 78 -3.49 0.85 -8.53
N PRO A 79 -4.10 1.57 -7.57
CA PRO A 79 -3.30 2.42 -6.67
C PRO A 79 -2.33 1.57 -5.85
N ILE A 80 -1.10 2.03 -5.75
CA ILE A 80 -0.06 1.35 -4.98
C ILE A 80 0.46 2.30 -3.92
N ILE A 81 0.35 1.89 -2.67
CA ILE A 81 0.73 2.71 -1.51
C ILE A 81 1.94 2.05 -0.86
N ALA A 82 3.03 2.79 -0.80
CA ALA A 82 4.25 2.30 -0.16
C ALA A 82 4.14 2.43 1.36
N MET A 83 4.63 1.44 2.07
CA MET A 83 4.75 1.52 3.53
C MET A 83 6.22 1.54 3.87
N THR A 84 6.66 2.59 4.56
CA THR A 84 8.08 2.79 4.79
C THR A 84 8.34 3.47 6.12
N ALA A 85 9.44 3.07 6.76
CA ALA A 85 9.93 3.74 7.96
C ALA A 85 10.73 4.99 7.60
N ASN A 86 11.11 5.12 6.34
CA ASN A 86 11.94 6.22 5.88
C ASN A 86 11.07 7.29 5.24
N VAL A 87 10.84 8.36 5.97
CA VAL A 87 9.95 9.43 5.51
C VAL A 87 10.69 10.73 5.24
N MET A 88 11.99 10.67 5.09
CA MET A 88 12.77 11.83 4.72
C MET A 88 12.36 12.29 3.31
N LYS A 89 12.54 13.57 3.02
CA LYS A 89 12.15 14.13 1.73
C LYS A 89 12.67 13.32 0.55
N LYS A 90 13.93 12.92 0.62
CA LYS A 90 14.57 12.14 -0.43
C LYS A 90 13.85 10.82 -0.68
N ASP A 91 13.45 10.15 0.40
CA ASP A 91 12.75 8.87 0.29
C ASP A 91 11.36 9.04 -0.28
N ARG A 92 10.68 10.12 0.11
CA ARG A 92 9.34 10.41 -0.43
C ARG A 92 9.41 10.66 -1.93
N GLU A 93 10.42 11.39 -2.38
CA GLU A 93 10.60 11.62 -3.81
C GLU A 93 10.81 10.30 -4.55
N HIS A 94 11.61 9.40 -3.98
CA HIS A 94 11.86 8.10 -4.58
C HIS A 94 10.57 7.28 -4.71
N VAL A 95 9.74 7.32 -3.67
CA VAL A 95 8.45 6.63 -3.67
C VAL A 95 7.62 7.06 -4.88
N PHE A 96 7.48 8.36 -5.10
CA PHE A 96 6.66 8.86 -6.20
C PHE A 96 7.32 8.67 -7.56
N GLN A 97 8.64 8.78 -7.63
CA GLN A 97 9.36 8.53 -8.88
C GLN A 97 9.20 7.08 -9.33
N ALA A 98 9.09 6.15 -8.39
CA ALA A 98 8.88 4.74 -8.71
C ALA A 98 7.46 4.45 -9.18
N GLY A 99 6.54 5.41 -9.05
CA GLY A 99 5.18 5.26 -9.52
C GLY A 99 4.16 4.98 -8.44
N CYS A 100 4.56 5.01 -7.17
CA CYS A 100 3.60 4.84 -6.08
C CYS A 100 2.63 6.00 -6.04
N ASP A 101 1.39 5.70 -5.69
CA ASP A 101 0.33 6.71 -5.61
C ASP A 101 0.29 7.41 -4.25
N GLY A 102 0.98 6.84 -3.27
CA GLY A 102 1.07 7.45 -1.95
C GLY A 102 1.97 6.63 -1.06
N PHE A 103 2.04 7.01 0.20
CA PHE A 103 2.81 6.24 1.18
C PHE A 103 2.20 6.37 2.56
N ILE A 104 2.50 5.39 3.41
CA ILE A 104 2.12 5.39 4.82
C ILE A 104 3.39 5.18 5.62
N SER A 105 3.61 6.02 6.62
CA SER A 105 4.80 5.94 7.48
C SER A 105 4.67 4.78 8.46
N LYS A 106 5.77 4.09 8.70
CA LYS A 106 5.86 3.12 9.79
C LYS A 106 6.47 3.79 11.02
N PRO A 107 6.07 3.41 12.21
CA PRO A 107 5.08 2.35 12.53
C PRO A 107 3.67 2.78 12.15
N ILE A 108 2.87 1.79 11.77
CA ILE A 108 1.50 2.05 11.33
C ILE A 108 0.65 2.52 12.51
N ASP A 109 -0.04 3.64 12.32
CA ASP A 109 -1.00 4.12 13.31
C ASP A 109 -2.34 3.49 13.00
N ILE A 110 -2.73 2.48 13.76
CA ILE A 110 -3.93 1.71 13.46
C ILE A 110 -5.21 2.53 13.62
N ASP A 111 -5.17 3.60 14.41
CA ASP A 111 -6.33 4.48 14.55
C ASP A 111 -6.56 5.31 13.31
N GLU A 112 -5.48 5.69 12.62
CA GLU A 112 -5.59 6.48 11.39
C GLU A 112 -5.72 5.64 10.14
N LEU A 113 -5.32 4.37 10.20
CA LEU A 113 -5.25 3.53 9.02
C LEU A 113 -6.57 3.46 8.24
N PRO A 114 -7.73 3.26 8.90
CA PRO A 114 -8.99 3.22 8.14
C PRO A 114 -9.25 4.49 7.34
N THR A 115 -8.98 5.65 7.93
CA THR A 115 -9.17 6.92 7.23
C THR A 115 -8.20 7.06 6.07
N GLN A 116 -6.95 6.66 6.27
CA GLN A 116 -5.95 6.71 5.20
C GLN A 116 -6.35 5.84 4.03
N VAL A 117 -6.79 4.62 4.31
CA VAL A 117 -7.23 3.70 3.26
C VAL A 117 -8.41 4.28 2.50
N GLU A 118 -9.39 4.80 3.22
CA GLU A 118 -10.56 5.39 2.59
C GLU A 118 -10.17 6.54 1.67
N ASN A 119 -9.26 7.39 2.10
CA ASN A 119 -8.81 8.51 1.29
C ASN A 119 -8.13 8.04 0.01
N PHE A 120 -7.27 7.02 0.10
CA PHE A 120 -6.61 6.50 -1.10
C PHE A 120 -7.61 5.87 -2.06
N LEU A 121 -8.60 5.16 -1.53
CA LEU A 121 -9.64 4.54 -2.38
C LEU A 121 -10.49 5.57 -3.10
N ARG A 122 -10.66 6.75 -2.51
CA ARG A 122 -11.42 7.82 -3.14
C ARG A 122 -10.58 8.62 -4.13
N GLY A 123 -9.31 8.28 -4.28
CA GLY A 123 -8.41 9.00 -5.16
C GLY A 123 -8.01 10.36 -4.65
N LYS A 124 -8.07 10.57 -3.33
CA LYS A 124 -7.66 11.84 -2.75
C LYS A 124 -6.15 12.01 -2.85
N PRO A 125 -5.68 13.25 -2.93
CA PRO A 125 -4.24 13.49 -2.98
C PRO A 125 -3.53 12.86 -1.80
N HIS A 126 -2.40 12.27 -2.07
CA HIS A 126 -1.59 11.58 -1.07
C HIS A 126 -1.01 12.52 -0.04
N ASP A 127 -0.99 13.81 -0.33
CA ASP A 127 -0.39 14.80 0.56
C ASP A 127 -1.38 15.33 1.58
N THR A 128 -2.57 14.81 1.61
CA THR A 128 -3.54 15.25 2.61
C THR A 128 -3.10 14.93 4.00
N ASN A 129 -2.10 14.29 4.03
CA ASN A 129 -1.55 14.15 5.33
C ASN A 129 -1.05 15.46 5.81
N HIS A 130 -1.16 15.43 4.76
CA HIS A 130 -0.68 16.15 5.12
C HIS A 130 -0.81 16.67 5.72
N ASN A 131 -1.26 16.53 5.61
CA ASN A 131 -1.40 16.93 6.12
C ASN A 131 -1.37 17.59 6.33
N SER A 132 -1.67 17.54 6.21
CA SER A 132 -1.74 18.09 6.50
C SER A 132 -1.96 18.74 6.77
N ARG A 133 -2.46 18.70 6.87
CA ARG A 133 -2.73 19.19 7.33
C ARG A 133 -2.76 19.47 8.06
N LYS A 134 -2.87 19.30 8.19
CA LYS A 134 -2.90 19.61 8.92
C LYS A 134 -2.73 20.24 9.09
N LEU A 135 -3.00 20.10 8.81
CA LEU A 135 -2.90 20.72 9.18
C LEU A 135 -2.82 21.24 9.36
N SER A 136 -3.17 21.12 9.32
CA SER A 136 -3.12 21.70 9.57
C SER A 136 -2.94 22.07 9.73
#